data_77e4f37b9dae2dc90a67eefefbb4e642
#
_entry.id   77e4f37b9dae2dc90a67eefefbb4e642
#
_cell.length_a   1.000
_cell.length_b   1.000
_cell.length_c   1.000
_cell.angle_alpha   90.00
_cell.angle_beta   90.00
_cell.angle_gamma   90.00
#
_symmetry.space_group_name_H-M   'P 1'
#
loop_
_entity.id
_entity.type
_entity.pdbx_description
1 polymer ?
#
loop_
_entity_poly.entity_id
_entity_poly.type
_entity_poly.pdbx_seq_one_letter_code
_entity_poly.pdbx_strand_id
1 'polypeptide(L)'
;RGGAAEFSAPEREEESRAPGAPSVSVVIPCYNEERFIGKVLENLAGQYPAELYEIIVVDGMSTDETREVVAEFARRRPGIAVRLVDNPARNIPAALNLGINEARNELIVRMDAHSVPSENYVRRCVEVLAAGEAAIVGMPWRIRPGAETRAARAIALAVAHPFGIGDAKYRLAPKAAEFVDTVPFGAFRKSLWLETGGFNEQLLANEDYDFHYRVRQRGGRILLDAEGHSAYFARESFKALATQYSRYGRWKARMVKEHPRSLRLRQMVAPAFVVSVLTLAALSCWWRPALLGLGLVVVPYVALAVFFAFRLARRARELSLLPAIVLAFMIIHTAWGASFLAGLIRSPRGGTPQE
;
A
#
# COMPACT_ATOMS: atom_id res chain seq x y z
N ARG A 1 55.44 -34.47 -39.37
CA ARG A 1 54.43 -35.07 -38.44
C ARG A 1 54.26 -34.07 -37.28
N GLY A 2 53.25 -33.21 -37.38
CA GLY A 2 52.91 -32.25 -36.40
C GLY A 2 51.75 -32.75 -35.57
N GLY A 3 51.89 -32.72 -34.24
CA GLY A 3 50.81 -32.94 -33.31
C GLY A 3 50.09 -31.62 -33.04
N ALA A 4 48.82 -31.57 -33.35
CA ALA A 4 47.96 -30.49 -32.93
C ALA A 4 47.59 -30.68 -31.45
N ALA A 5 47.89 -29.71 -30.60
CA ALA A 5 47.42 -29.65 -29.24
C ALA A 5 45.98 -29.09 -29.25
N GLU A 6 45.01 -29.90 -28.90
CA GLU A 6 43.65 -29.46 -28.58
C GLU A 6 43.64 -28.68 -27.27
N PHE A 7 43.32 -27.40 -27.39
CA PHE A 7 42.97 -26.58 -26.21
C PHE A 7 41.50 -26.89 -25.84
N SER A 8 41.28 -27.69 -24.82
CA SER A 8 40.00 -27.81 -24.18
C SER A 8 39.73 -26.54 -23.35
N ALA A 9 38.65 -25.84 -23.69
CA ALA A 9 38.13 -24.75 -22.87
C ALA A 9 37.72 -25.28 -21.49
N PRO A 10 37.95 -24.53 -20.42
CA PRO A 10 37.51 -24.96 -19.09
C PRO A 10 35.97 -25.01 -19.07
N GLU A 11 35.46 -26.19 -18.77
CA GLU A 11 34.06 -26.38 -18.36
C GLU A 11 33.77 -25.42 -17.18
N ARG A 12 32.87 -24.51 -17.40
CA ARG A 12 32.31 -23.71 -16.29
C ARG A 12 31.59 -24.71 -15.40
N GLU A 13 32.14 -24.88 -14.20
CA GLU A 13 31.48 -25.57 -13.10
C GLU A 13 30.09 -24.97 -12.92
N GLU A 14 29.06 -25.71 -13.31
CA GLU A 14 27.68 -25.52 -12.85
C GLU A 14 27.69 -25.90 -11.36
N GLU A 15 28.14 -24.94 -10.50
CA GLU A 15 28.02 -25.09 -9.07
C GLU A 15 26.55 -25.29 -8.70
N SER A 16 26.29 -26.53 -8.31
CA SER A 16 25.26 -27.02 -7.41
C SER A 16 24.20 -26.01 -6.98
N ARG A 17 23.21 -25.77 -7.82
CA ARG A 17 21.91 -25.27 -7.39
C ARG A 17 21.32 -26.28 -6.41
N ALA A 18 21.12 -25.86 -5.15
CA ALA A 18 20.25 -26.60 -4.25
C ALA A 18 18.89 -26.79 -4.95
N PRO A 19 18.43 -28.03 -5.15
CA PRO A 19 17.21 -28.25 -5.92
C PRO A 19 16.03 -27.69 -5.14
N GLY A 20 15.51 -26.51 -5.58
CA GLY A 20 14.17 -26.13 -5.23
C GLY A 20 13.86 -24.76 -4.65
N ALA A 21 14.82 -23.92 -4.27
CA ALA A 21 14.47 -22.58 -3.77
C ALA A 21 14.09 -21.64 -4.95
N PRO A 22 12.85 -21.09 -4.98
CA PRO A 22 12.43 -20.23 -6.08
C PRO A 22 13.13 -18.88 -6.02
N SER A 23 13.48 -18.30 -7.18
CA SER A 23 14.05 -16.96 -7.27
C SER A 23 12.99 -15.88 -7.23
N VAL A 24 13.34 -14.68 -6.70
CA VAL A 24 12.42 -13.58 -6.45
C VAL A 24 12.98 -12.24 -6.89
N SER A 25 12.12 -11.37 -7.44
CA SER A 25 12.41 -9.98 -7.77
C SER A 25 11.63 -9.05 -6.84
N VAL A 26 12.31 -8.13 -6.17
CA VAL A 26 11.67 -7.06 -5.42
C VAL A 26 11.60 -5.81 -6.29
N VAL A 27 10.40 -5.27 -6.48
CA VAL A 27 10.15 -4.07 -7.29
C VAL A 27 9.78 -2.90 -6.39
N ILE A 28 10.54 -1.82 -6.48
CA ILE A 28 10.44 -0.64 -5.62
C ILE A 28 10.19 0.60 -6.48
N PRO A 29 8.93 1.10 -6.59
CA PRO A 29 8.70 2.43 -7.16
C PRO A 29 9.30 3.50 -6.25
N CYS A 30 10.03 4.45 -6.81
CA CYS A 30 10.80 5.43 -6.08
C CYS A 30 10.71 6.81 -6.75
N TYR A 31 10.58 7.88 -5.96
CA TYR A 31 10.69 9.27 -6.42
C TYR A 31 11.03 10.19 -5.25
N ASN A 32 12.22 10.80 -5.27
CA ASN A 32 12.72 11.72 -4.24
C ASN A 32 12.69 11.09 -2.82
N GLU A 33 13.37 9.95 -2.67
CA GLU A 33 13.39 9.15 -1.44
C GLU A 33 14.81 9.00 -0.84
N GLU A 34 15.69 9.98 -1.06
CA GLU A 34 17.10 9.98 -0.58
C GLU A 34 17.23 9.62 0.91
N ARG A 35 16.25 10.02 1.73
CA ARG A 35 16.25 9.81 3.18
C ARG A 35 15.95 8.39 3.60
N PHE A 36 15.25 7.62 2.75
CA PHE A 36 14.66 6.35 3.12
C PHE A 36 15.20 5.17 2.31
N ILE A 37 15.44 5.36 1.01
CA ILE A 37 15.75 4.27 0.09
C ILE A 37 16.96 3.44 0.53
N GLY A 38 18.01 4.07 1.03
CA GLY A 38 19.21 3.37 1.51
C GLY A 38 18.89 2.41 2.67
N LYS A 39 18.03 2.81 3.61
CA LYS A 39 17.59 1.97 4.74
C LYS A 39 16.72 0.81 4.28
N VAL A 40 15.87 1.04 3.28
CA VAL A 40 15.03 -0.01 2.69
C VAL A 40 15.90 -1.05 2.00
N LEU A 41 16.86 -0.63 1.19
CA LEU A 41 17.79 -1.53 0.51
C LEU A 41 18.64 -2.35 1.50
N GLU A 42 19.18 -1.73 2.55
CA GLU A 42 19.93 -2.46 3.61
C GLU A 42 19.04 -3.46 4.36
N ASN A 43 17.77 -3.11 4.64
CA ASN A 43 16.83 -4.03 5.28
C ASN A 43 16.50 -5.23 4.36
N LEU A 44 16.36 -5.00 3.06
CA LEU A 44 16.03 -6.04 2.10
C LEU A 44 17.23 -6.95 1.79
N ALA A 45 18.45 -6.45 1.88
CA ALA A 45 19.69 -7.13 1.47
C ALA A 45 19.92 -8.52 2.13
N GLY A 46 19.43 -8.70 3.36
CA GLY A 46 19.58 -9.94 4.13
C GLY A 46 18.37 -10.87 4.13
N GLN A 47 17.30 -10.54 3.38
CA GLN A 47 16.03 -11.24 3.50
C GLN A 47 15.92 -12.52 2.66
N TYR A 48 16.80 -12.68 1.66
CA TYR A 48 16.78 -13.84 0.77
C TYR A 48 18.20 -14.13 0.24
N PRO A 49 18.53 -15.39 -0.18
CA PRO A 49 19.83 -15.72 -0.75
C PRO A 49 20.17 -14.85 -1.95
N ALA A 50 21.34 -14.25 -1.99
CA ALA A 50 21.73 -13.23 -2.95
C ALA A 50 21.68 -13.71 -4.41
N GLU A 51 22.04 -14.98 -4.67
CA GLU A 51 22.04 -15.63 -5.98
C GLU A 51 20.64 -15.87 -6.56
N LEU A 52 19.62 -15.87 -5.70
CA LEU A 52 18.21 -16.06 -6.07
C LEU A 52 17.39 -14.77 -6.00
N TYR A 53 18.06 -13.62 -5.83
CA TYR A 53 17.45 -12.39 -5.43
C TYR A 53 17.88 -11.22 -6.32
N GLU A 54 16.92 -10.44 -6.82
CA GLU A 54 17.20 -9.14 -7.42
C GLU A 54 16.31 -8.05 -6.84
N ILE A 55 16.81 -6.83 -6.80
CA ILE A 55 16.08 -5.63 -6.40
C ILE A 55 16.05 -4.67 -7.60
N ILE A 56 14.85 -4.27 -8.01
CA ILE A 56 14.62 -3.34 -9.10
C ILE A 56 14.03 -2.05 -8.52
N VAL A 57 14.83 -1.01 -8.46
CA VAL A 57 14.38 0.33 -8.10
C VAL A 57 13.93 1.04 -9.36
N VAL A 58 12.65 1.43 -9.40
CA VAL A 58 12.07 2.10 -10.56
C VAL A 58 11.87 3.56 -10.22
N ASP A 59 12.81 4.37 -10.71
CA ASP A 59 12.96 5.77 -10.36
C ASP A 59 12.11 6.70 -11.23
N GLY A 60 11.23 7.46 -10.60
CA GLY A 60 10.37 8.47 -11.23
C GLY A 60 11.09 9.74 -11.67
N MET A 61 12.34 9.65 -12.11
CA MET A 61 13.19 10.79 -12.47
C MET A 61 13.44 11.70 -11.27
N SER A 62 13.97 11.13 -10.18
CA SER A 62 14.31 11.85 -8.95
C SER A 62 15.29 12.98 -9.20
N THR A 63 15.15 14.06 -8.43
CA THR A 63 15.94 15.28 -8.52
C THR A 63 16.78 15.54 -7.26
N ASP A 64 16.69 14.65 -6.28
CA ASP A 64 17.50 14.58 -5.07
C ASP A 64 18.60 13.50 -5.21
N GLU A 65 19.25 13.12 -4.13
CA GLU A 65 20.34 12.13 -4.13
C GLU A 65 19.86 10.66 -4.17
N THR A 66 18.57 10.38 -4.45
CA THR A 66 18.00 9.02 -4.49
C THR A 66 18.81 8.08 -5.38
N ARG A 67 19.15 8.52 -6.59
CA ARG A 67 19.84 7.69 -7.60
C ARG A 67 21.27 7.36 -7.17
N GLU A 68 21.96 8.33 -6.59
CA GLU A 68 23.31 8.19 -6.05
C GLU A 68 23.34 7.20 -4.89
N VAL A 69 22.34 7.27 -3.97
CA VAL A 69 22.19 6.33 -2.85
C VAL A 69 22.00 4.90 -3.34
N VAL A 70 21.18 4.69 -4.37
CA VAL A 70 20.95 3.37 -4.97
C VAL A 70 22.23 2.84 -5.63
N ALA A 71 22.92 3.68 -6.39
CA ALA A 71 24.18 3.30 -7.06
C ALA A 71 25.29 2.98 -6.06
N GLU A 72 25.40 3.74 -4.97
CA GLU A 72 26.34 3.48 -3.88
C GLU A 72 26.04 2.14 -3.18
N PHE A 73 24.78 1.85 -2.90
CA PHE A 73 24.38 0.59 -2.33
C PHE A 73 24.76 -0.60 -3.24
N ALA A 74 24.48 -0.51 -4.54
CA ALA A 74 24.86 -1.55 -5.51
C ALA A 74 26.37 -1.81 -5.55
N ARG A 75 27.18 -0.76 -5.48
CA ARG A 75 28.66 -0.89 -5.42
C ARG A 75 29.14 -1.55 -4.13
N ARG A 76 28.52 -1.26 -2.99
CA ARG A 76 28.90 -1.83 -1.69
C ARG A 76 28.43 -3.27 -1.51
N ARG A 77 27.41 -3.70 -2.25
CA ARG A 77 26.79 -5.04 -2.16
C ARG A 77 26.78 -5.77 -3.51
N PRO A 78 27.96 -6.05 -4.10
CA PRO A 78 28.06 -6.62 -5.46
C PRO A 78 27.46 -8.04 -5.57
N GLY A 79 27.23 -8.73 -4.46
CA GLY A 79 26.58 -10.03 -4.43
C GLY A 79 25.07 -9.98 -4.67
N ILE A 80 24.43 -8.81 -4.57
CA ILE A 80 22.99 -8.65 -4.80
C ILE A 80 22.78 -7.94 -6.13
N ALA A 81 21.97 -8.50 -7.02
CA ALA A 81 21.60 -7.86 -8.26
C ALA A 81 20.66 -6.67 -8.01
N VAL A 82 21.21 -5.45 -8.01
CA VAL A 82 20.44 -4.21 -7.88
C VAL A 82 20.40 -3.49 -9.23
N ARG A 83 19.20 -3.14 -9.68
CA ARG A 83 18.99 -2.43 -10.95
C ARG A 83 18.21 -1.14 -10.71
N LEU A 84 18.62 -0.08 -11.36
CA LEU A 84 17.91 1.19 -11.42
C LEU A 84 17.28 1.34 -12.80
N VAL A 85 15.96 1.57 -12.84
CA VAL A 85 15.17 1.68 -14.07
C VAL A 85 14.45 3.02 -14.08
N ASP A 86 14.52 3.75 -15.19
CA ASP A 86 13.91 5.07 -15.34
C ASP A 86 12.40 4.94 -15.59
N ASN A 87 11.59 5.72 -14.86
CA ASN A 87 10.14 5.85 -15.06
C ASN A 87 9.77 7.30 -15.44
N PRO A 88 9.81 7.66 -16.72
CA PRO A 88 9.45 9.01 -17.16
C PRO A 88 7.98 9.36 -16.94
N ALA A 89 7.10 8.38 -16.74
CA ALA A 89 5.68 8.60 -16.42
C ALA A 89 5.45 9.14 -14.99
N ARG A 90 6.45 9.02 -14.09
CA ARG A 90 6.44 9.58 -12.73
C ARG A 90 5.23 9.20 -11.88
N ASN A 91 4.69 8.01 -12.08
CA ASN A 91 3.58 7.49 -11.29
C ASN A 91 3.83 6.04 -10.87
N ILE A 92 3.21 5.64 -9.77
CA ILE A 92 3.44 4.34 -9.14
C ILE A 92 3.01 3.17 -10.03
N PRO A 93 1.79 3.13 -10.63
CA PRO A 93 1.39 1.98 -11.42
C PRO A 93 2.25 1.78 -12.68
N ALA A 94 2.70 2.84 -13.34
CA ALA A 94 3.64 2.73 -14.45
C ALA A 94 5.02 2.22 -13.98
N ALA A 95 5.51 2.69 -12.83
CA ALA A 95 6.73 2.18 -12.23
C ALA A 95 6.64 0.68 -11.92
N LEU A 96 5.52 0.25 -11.33
CA LEU A 96 5.30 -1.18 -11.03
C LEU A 96 5.26 -2.01 -12.30
N ASN A 97 4.50 -1.59 -13.32
CA ASN A 97 4.43 -2.30 -14.60
C ASN A 97 5.80 -2.41 -15.26
N LEU A 98 6.55 -1.31 -15.30
CA LEU A 98 7.89 -1.28 -15.87
C LEU A 98 8.84 -2.21 -15.11
N GLY A 99 8.89 -2.11 -13.78
CA GLY A 99 9.77 -2.93 -12.96
C GLY A 99 9.43 -4.42 -13.02
N ILE A 100 8.14 -4.78 -13.05
CA ILE A 100 7.71 -6.18 -13.19
C ILE A 100 8.04 -6.72 -14.58
N ASN A 101 7.86 -5.92 -15.62
CA ASN A 101 8.24 -6.31 -16.97
C ASN A 101 9.73 -6.63 -17.06
N GLU A 102 10.57 -5.79 -16.45
CA GLU A 102 12.02 -5.93 -16.37
C GLU A 102 12.49 -7.07 -15.44
N ALA A 103 11.63 -7.55 -14.53
CA ALA A 103 11.96 -8.59 -13.58
C ALA A 103 12.31 -9.91 -14.27
N ARG A 104 13.38 -10.55 -13.83
CA ARG A 104 13.88 -11.84 -14.37
C ARG A 104 13.21 -13.05 -13.73
N ASN A 105 12.69 -12.87 -12.52
CA ASN A 105 12.14 -13.95 -11.71
C ASN A 105 10.62 -14.03 -11.78
N GLU A 106 10.10 -15.22 -11.56
CA GLU A 106 8.65 -15.48 -11.58
C GLU A 106 7.94 -14.94 -10.32
N LEU A 107 8.62 -14.93 -9.18
CA LEU A 107 8.04 -14.37 -7.97
C LEU A 107 8.39 -12.89 -7.86
N ILE A 108 7.36 -12.07 -7.68
CA ILE A 108 7.46 -10.62 -7.54
C ILE A 108 7.04 -10.24 -6.13
N VAL A 109 7.84 -9.41 -5.47
CA VAL A 109 7.48 -8.73 -4.22
C VAL A 109 7.47 -7.23 -4.48
N ARG A 110 6.32 -6.58 -4.33
CA ARG A 110 6.25 -5.12 -4.33
C ARG A 110 6.71 -4.59 -2.97
N MET A 111 7.47 -3.49 -2.96
CA MET A 111 7.83 -2.76 -1.75
C MET A 111 7.88 -1.27 -2.03
N ASP A 112 7.44 -0.42 -1.09
CA ASP A 112 7.58 1.03 -1.24
C ASP A 112 8.94 1.52 -0.73
N ALA A 113 9.48 2.56 -1.33
CA ALA A 113 10.82 3.11 -1.06
C ALA A 113 11.02 3.69 0.35
N HIS A 114 9.95 3.87 1.13
CA HIS A 114 9.95 4.35 2.51
C HIS A 114 9.29 3.37 3.50
N SER A 115 9.16 2.10 3.12
CA SER A 115 8.63 1.05 4.00
C SER A 115 9.74 0.41 4.83
N VAL A 116 9.37 -0.19 5.97
CA VAL A 116 10.31 -0.96 6.81
C VAL A 116 9.68 -2.33 7.06
N PRO A 117 9.92 -3.31 6.17
CA PRO A 117 9.44 -4.67 6.35
C PRO A 117 10.18 -5.39 7.49
N SER A 118 9.54 -6.40 8.10
CA SER A 118 10.19 -7.33 9.01
C SER A 118 11.26 -8.15 8.27
N GLU A 119 12.26 -8.62 8.98
CA GLU A 119 13.43 -9.34 8.43
C GLU A 119 13.08 -10.61 7.64
N ASN A 120 11.91 -11.19 7.88
CA ASN A 120 11.42 -12.38 7.20
C ASN A 120 10.43 -12.10 6.07
N TYR A 121 10.18 -10.84 5.73
CA TYR A 121 9.07 -10.45 4.83
C TYR A 121 9.17 -11.14 3.46
N VAL A 122 10.29 -10.99 2.77
CA VAL A 122 10.50 -11.56 1.42
C VAL A 122 10.46 -13.08 1.46
N ARG A 123 11.22 -13.69 2.40
CA ARG A 123 11.25 -15.14 2.55
C ARG A 123 9.85 -15.71 2.80
N ARG A 124 9.07 -15.11 3.69
CA ARG A 124 7.72 -15.58 3.99
C ARG A 124 6.78 -15.44 2.81
N CYS A 125 6.87 -14.36 2.02
CA CYS A 125 6.13 -14.21 0.78
C CYS A 125 6.45 -15.33 -0.21
N VAL A 126 7.74 -15.66 -0.37
CA VAL A 126 8.18 -16.74 -1.26
C VAL A 126 7.64 -18.09 -0.80
N GLU A 127 7.73 -18.41 0.49
CA GLU A 127 7.21 -19.67 1.06
C GLU A 127 5.73 -19.87 0.75
N VAL A 128 4.88 -18.86 1.03
CA VAL A 128 3.44 -18.91 0.77
C VAL A 128 3.11 -19.08 -0.71
N LEU A 129 3.81 -18.34 -1.58
CA LEU A 129 3.59 -18.43 -3.02
C LEU A 129 4.09 -19.75 -3.61
N ALA A 130 5.21 -20.28 -3.11
CA ALA A 130 5.76 -21.57 -3.53
C ALA A 130 4.84 -22.73 -3.14
N ALA A 131 4.26 -22.67 -1.94
CA ALA A 131 3.28 -23.64 -1.47
C ALA A 131 1.93 -23.57 -2.21
N GLY A 132 1.69 -22.52 -3.00
CA GLY A 132 0.42 -22.34 -3.73
C GLY A 132 -0.77 -22.00 -2.83
N GLU A 133 -0.54 -21.53 -1.61
CA GLU A 133 -1.59 -21.23 -0.64
C GLU A 133 -2.45 -20.02 -1.04
N ALA A 134 -1.88 -19.08 -1.78
CA ALA A 134 -2.53 -17.86 -2.23
C ALA A 134 -2.03 -17.40 -3.60
N ALA A 135 -2.86 -16.67 -4.34
CA ALA A 135 -2.48 -15.98 -5.57
C ALA A 135 -1.69 -14.70 -5.28
N ILE A 136 -2.03 -14.02 -4.19
CA ILE A 136 -1.33 -12.84 -3.68
C ILE A 136 -1.15 -13.00 -2.16
N VAL A 137 0.01 -12.65 -1.65
CA VAL A 137 0.29 -12.58 -0.22
C VAL A 137 0.86 -11.21 0.15
N GLY A 138 0.47 -10.70 1.29
CA GLY A 138 1.05 -9.49 1.90
C GLY A 138 0.91 -9.55 3.41
N MET A 139 1.55 -8.61 4.10
CA MET A 139 1.61 -8.60 5.55
C MET A 139 0.97 -7.33 6.13
N PRO A 140 0.50 -7.37 7.39
CA PRO A 140 -0.13 -6.23 8.01
C PRO A 140 0.84 -5.06 8.22
N TRP A 141 0.28 -3.86 8.27
CA TRP A 141 1.01 -2.68 8.68
C TRP A 141 1.10 -2.56 10.20
N ARG A 142 2.29 -2.33 10.70
CA ARG A 142 2.50 -1.75 12.03
C ARG A 142 2.49 -0.25 11.91
N ILE A 143 1.36 0.37 12.28
CA ILE A 143 1.16 1.81 12.14
C ILE A 143 1.94 2.54 13.23
N ARG A 144 2.75 3.51 12.80
CA ARG A 144 3.54 4.40 13.65
C ARG A 144 3.22 5.85 13.33
N PRO A 145 3.37 6.79 14.27
CA PRO A 145 3.23 8.21 13.97
C PRO A 145 4.36 8.66 13.03
N GLY A 146 4.04 9.53 12.06
CA GLY A 146 5.02 10.08 11.11
C GLY A 146 5.92 11.17 11.73
N ALA A 147 5.53 11.71 12.90
CA ALA A 147 6.30 12.68 13.67
C ALA A 147 6.00 12.55 15.17
N GLU A 148 6.86 13.12 16.01
CA GLU A 148 6.71 13.12 17.49
C GLU A 148 5.72 14.18 17.99
N THR A 149 4.69 14.50 17.18
CA THR A 149 3.65 15.47 17.54
C THR A 149 2.38 14.80 18.06
N ARG A 150 1.58 15.51 18.85
CA ARG A 150 0.27 15.03 19.31
C ARG A 150 -0.67 14.71 18.14
N ALA A 151 -0.64 15.53 17.08
CA ALA A 151 -1.43 15.30 15.85
C ALA A 151 -1.04 13.98 15.17
N ALA A 152 0.25 13.75 14.92
CA ALA A 152 0.75 12.53 14.28
C ALA A 152 0.42 11.29 15.12
N ARG A 153 0.56 11.35 16.45
CA ARG A 153 0.21 10.25 17.37
C ARG A 153 -1.29 9.95 17.36
N ALA A 154 -2.14 10.97 17.39
CA ALA A 154 -3.59 10.81 17.30
C ALA A 154 -4.03 10.23 15.95
N ILE A 155 -3.43 10.70 14.85
CA ILE A 155 -3.68 10.19 13.51
C ILE A 155 -3.30 8.71 13.42
N ALA A 156 -2.12 8.31 13.91
CA ALA A 156 -1.68 6.92 13.91
C ALA A 156 -2.67 6.00 14.64
N LEU A 157 -3.18 6.43 15.80
CA LEU A 157 -4.20 5.69 16.54
C LEU A 157 -5.53 5.60 15.78
N ALA A 158 -5.96 6.67 15.13
CA ALA A 158 -7.22 6.70 14.39
C ALA A 158 -7.19 5.82 13.13
N VAL A 159 -6.09 5.84 12.37
CA VAL A 159 -5.94 5.04 11.14
C VAL A 159 -5.59 3.56 11.42
N ALA A 160 -5.40 3.19 12.69
CA ALA A 160 -5.25 1.81 13.17
C ALA A 160 -6.52 1.26 13.83
N HIS A 161 -7.64 1.98 13.78
CA HIS A 161 -8.87 1.60 14.49
C HIS A 161 -10.05 1.35 13.54
N PRO A 162 -10.86 0.29 13.75
CA PRO A 162 -11.99 -0.03 12.88
C PRO A 162 -12.98 1.11 12.68
N PHE A 163 -13.22 1.94 13.69
CA PHE A 163 -14.10 3.11 13.56
C PHE A 163 -13.58 4.12 12.51
N GLY A 164 -12.24 4.28 12.37
CA GLY A 164 -11.66 5.19 11.40
C GLY A 164 -11.59 4.62 9.96
N ILE A 165 -11.33 3.32 9.83
CA ILE A 165 -10.99 2.72 8.53
C ILE A 165 -11.86 1.53 8.13
N GLY A 166 -12.89 1.21 8.92
CA GLY A 166 -13.69 0.00 8.73
C GLY A 166 -12.88 -1.27 9.00
N ASP A 167 -13.09 -2.28 8.15
CA ASP A 167 -12.43 -3.58 8.26
C ASP A 167 -11.23 -3.75 7.31
N ALA A 168 -10.44 -2.67 7.08
CA ALA A 168 -9.18 -2.77 6.34
C ALA A 168 -8.16 -3.57 7.18
N LYS A 169 -8.27 -4.90 7.10
CA LYS A 169 -7.61 -5.89 7.98
C LYS A 169 -6.11 -5.67 8.14
N TYR A 170 -5.43 -5.33 7.06
CA TYR A 170 -3.99 -5.08 7.08
C TYR A 170 -3.54 -3.91 7.97
N ARG A 171 -4.49 -3.06 8.43
CA ARG A 171 -4.24 -1.96 9.39
C ARG A 171 -4.61 -2.32 10.83
N LEU A 172 -5.27 -3.46 11.04
CA LEU A 172 -5.85 -3.83 12.33
C LEU A 172 -5.01 -4.85 13.11
N ALA A 173 -3.78 -5.09 12.68
CA ALA A 173 -2.83 -6.04 13.30
C ALA A 173 -3.48 -7.41 13.59
N PRO A 174 -3.84 -8.19 12.58
CA PRO A 174 -4.45 -9.51 12.74
C PRO A 174 -3.51 -10.43 13.52
N LYS A 175 -4.08 -11.38 14.27
CA LYS A 175 -3.33 -12.34 15.08
C LYS A 175 -2.99 -13.63 14.34
N ALA A 176 -3.66 -13.90 13.24
CA ALA A 176 -3.48 -15.08 12.40
C ALA A 176 -3.63 -14.70 10.93
N ALA A 177 -3.11 -15.54 10.06
CA ALA A 177 -3.30 -15.39 8.61
C ALA A 177 -4.78 -15.50 8.25
N GLU A 178 -5.26 -14.60 7.39
CA GLU A 178 -6.66 -14.59 6.94
C GLU A 178 -6.76 -14.18 5.46
N PHE A 179 -7.77 -14.72 4.77
CA PHE A 179 -8.06 -14.28 3.40
C PHE A 179 -8.83 -12.95 3.42
N VAL A 180 -8.34 -12.02 2.62
CA VAL A 180 -8.81 -10.62 2.61
C VAL A 180 -9.15 -10.15 1.20
N ASP A 181 -9.72 -8.96 1.09
CA ASP A 181 -10.00 -8.34 -0.21
C ASP A 181 -8.80 -7.60 -0.80
N THR A 182 -7.84 -7.20 0.03
CA THR A 182 -6.63 -6.49 -0.39
C THR A 182 -5.55 -6.54 0.70
N VAL A 183 -4.30 -6.47 0.29
CA VAL A 183 -3.11 -6.34 1.14
C VAL A 183 -2.25 -5.17 0.66
N PRO A 184 -1.44 -4.53 1.50
CA PRO A 184 -0.40 -3.63 1.03
C PRO A 184 0.81 -4.44 0.53
N PHE A 185 1.58 -3.88 -0.39
CA PHE A 185 2.85 -4.47 -0.84
C PHE A 185 2.74 -5.95 -1.19
N GLY A 186 1.74 -6.30 -1.99
CA GLY A 186 1.45 -7.69 -2.34
C GLY A 186 2.61 -8.35 -3.10
N ALA A 187 2.87 -9.63 -2.78
CA ALA A 187 3.72 -10.51 -3.56
C ALA A 187 2.84 -11.47 -4.37
N PHE A 188 3.26 -11.79 -5.60
CA PHE A 188 2.50 -12.59 -6.55
C PHE A 188 3.41 -13.16 -7.64
N ARG A 189 2.87 -14.03 -8.49
CA ARG A 189 3.59 -14.54 -9.67
C ARG A 189 3.53 -13.54 -10.81
N LYS A 190 4.63 -13.39 -11.56
CA LYS A 190 4.69 -12.56 -12.77
C LYS A 190 3.68 -13.02 -13.82
N SER A 191 3.49 -14.31 -13.98
CA SER A 191 2.45 -14.90 -14.83
C SER A 191 1.04 -14.40 -14.46
N LEU A 192 0.69 -14.34 -13.19
CA LEU A 192 -0.59 -13.79 -12.73
C LEU A 192 -0.76 -12.30 -13.12
N TRP A 193 0.33 -11.51 -13.01
CA TRP A 193 0.31 -10.11 -13.43
C TRP A 193 0.07 -9.98 -14.94
N LEU A 194 0.71 -10.80 -15.76
CA LEU A 194 0.48 -10.86 -17.21
C LEU A 194 -0.97 -11.24 -17.55
N GLU A 195 -1.49 -12.29 -16.95
CA GLU A 195 -2.86 -12.78 -17.16
C GLU A 195 -3.93 -11.75 -16.78
N THR A 196 -3.67 -10.95 -15.75
CA THR A 196 -4.61 -9.92 -15.31
C THR A 196 -4.46 -8.60 -16.05
N GLY A 197 -3.44 -8.42 -16.89
CA GLY A 197 -3.18 -7.21 -17.66
C GLY A 197 -2.47 -6.11 -16.87
N GLY A 198 -1.72 -6.46 -15.82
CA GLY A 198 -0.88 -5.55 -15.05
C GLY A 198 -1.65 -4.56 -14.15
N PHE A 199 -0.95 -3.55 -13.66
CA PHE A 199 -1.55 -2.45 -12.90
C PHE A 199 -2.19 -1.43 -13.85
N ASN A 200 -3.37 -0.90 -13.48
CA ASN A 200 -4.05 0.13 -14.26
C ASN A 200 -3.36 1.49 -14.06
N GLU A 201 -2.62 1.95 -15.06
CA GLU A 201 -1.85 3.19 -15.04
C GLU A 201 -2.70 4.46 -14.97
N GLN A 202 -4.00 4.34 -15.22
CA GLN A 202 -4.94 5.45 -15.06
C GLN A 202 -5.41 5.63 -13.61
N LEU A 203 -5.08 4.71 -12.70
CA LEU A 203 -5.41 4.78 -11.28
C LEU A 203 -4.18 5.18 -10.46
N LEU A 204 -3.98 6.49 -10.24
CA LEU A 204 -2.83 7.00 -9.46
C LEU A 204 -2.94 6.74 -7.95
N ALA A 205 -4.02 6.14 -7.48
CA ALA A 205 -4.18 5.52 -6.16
C ALA A 205 -5.27 4.44 -6.25
N ASN A 206 -5.24 3.47 -5.33
CA ASN A 206 -6.02 2.22 -5.35
C ASN A 206 -5.64 1.27 -6.52
N GLU A 207 -4.50 1.45 -7.13
CA GLU A 207 -3.94 0.56 -8.15
C GLU A 207 -3.82 -0.89 -7.64
N ASP A 208 -3.38 -1.07 -6.38
CA ASP A 208 -3.35 -2.38 -5.72
C ASP A 208 -4.75 -2.96 -5.56
N TYR A 209 -5.68 -2.13 -5.06
CA TYR A 209 -7.04 -2.59 -4.83
C TYR A 209 -7.73 -3.02 -6.13
N ASP A 210 -7.46 -2.32 -7.25
CA ASP A 210 -7.93 -2.68 -8.58
C ASP A 210 -7.32 -4.01 -9.06
N PHE A 211 -5.99 -4.13 -8.98
CA PHE A 211 -5.29 -5.37 -9.34
C PHE A 211 -5.82 -6.55 -8.52
N HIS A 212 -5.92 -6.40 -7.20
CA HIS A 212 -6.44 -7.40 -6.29
C HIS A 212 -7.92 -7.74 -6.59
N TYR A 213 -8.72 -6.76 -6.96
CA TYR A 213 -10.10 -7.00 -7.38
C TYR A 213 -10.16 -7.87 -8.65
N ARG A 214 -9.36 -7.56 -9.68
CA ARG A 214 -9.31 -8.33 -10.93
C ARG A 214 -8.80 -9.76 -10.71
N VAL A 215 -7.82 -9.97 -9.84
CA VAL A 215 -7.34 -11.31 -9.43
C VAL A 215 -8.46 -12.10 -8.76
N ARG A 216 -9.20 -11.50 -7.82
CA ARG A 216 -10.32 -12.18 -7.15
C ARG A 216 -11.48 -12.51 -8.09
N GLN A 217 -11.73 -11.69 -9.11
CA GLN A 217 -12.75 -12.00 -10.13
C GLN A 217 -12.40 -13.26 -10.95
N ARG A 218 -11.12 -13.64 -10.99
CA ARG A 218 -10.60 -14.86 -11.60
C ARG A 218 -10.47 -16.03 -10.62
N GLY A 219 -11.01 -15.89 -9.40
CA GLY A 219 -10.95 -16.93 -8.37
C GLY A 219 -9.67 -16.94 -7.53
N GLY A 220 -8.74 -16.01 -7.78
CA GLY A 220 -7.51 -15.89 -6.99
C GLY A 220 -7.80 -15.47 -5.55
N ARG A 221 -7.12 -16.09 -4.58
CA ARG A 221 -7.24 -15.79 -3.15
C ARG A 221 -6.11 -14.90 -2.69
N ILE A 222 -6.38 -13.94 -1.81
CA ILE A 222 -5.41 -13.00 -1.29
C ILE A 222 -5.23 -13.27 0.21
N LEU A 223 -4.00 -13.59 0.62
CA LEU A 223 -3.65 -13.90 1.99
C LEU A 223 -3.01 -12.69 2.67
N LEU A 224 -3.54 -12.30 3.82
CA LEU A 224 -2.87 -11.43 4.77
C LEU A 224 -2.17 -12.31 5.80
N ASP A 225 -0.85 -12.42 5.68
CA ASP A 225 -0.05 -13.26 6.56
C ASP A 225 0.41 -12.46 7.79
N ALA A 226 0.11 -12.97 8.98
CA ALA A 226 0.41 -12.30 10.25
C ALA A 226 1.81 -12.62 10.81
N GLU A 227 2.59 -13.50 10.17
CA GLU A 227 3.93 -13.87 10.64
C GLU A 227 4.99 -12.79 10.38
N GLY A 228 4.67 -11.82 9.52
CA GLY A 228 5.51 -10.65 9.28
C GLY A 228 4.71 -9.35 9.38
N HIS A 229 5.36 -8.25 9.05
CA HIS A 229 4.74 -6.93 9.02
C HIS A 229 5.58 -5.95 8.19
N SER A 230 5.01 -4.79 7.87
CA SER A 230 5.76 -3.62 7.44
C SER A 230 5.39 -2.41 8.29
N ALA A 231 6.37 -1.60 8.69
CA ALA A 231 6.06 -0.35 9.37
C ALA A 231 5.47 0.65 8.37
N TYR A 232 4.36 1.27 8.77
CA TYR A 232 3.72 2.35 8.03
C TYR A 232 3.67 3.61 8.88
N PHE A 233 4.26 4.69 8.40
CA PHE A 233 4.25 5.97 9.06
C PHE A 233 3.02 6.77 8.65
N ALA A 234 2.10 6.99 9.59
CA ALA A 234 0.89 7.78 9.37
C ALA A 234 1.23 9.25 9.14
N ARG A 235 0.29 10.01 8.56
CA ARG A 235 0.49 11.42 8.23
C ARG A 235 0.81 12.25 9.47
N GLU A 236 1.67 13.25 9.33
CA GLU A 236 2.18 14.08 10.40
C GLU A 236 1.18 15.14 10.86
N SER A 237 0.25 15.55 9.98
CA SER A 237 -0.69 16.63 10.22
C SER A 237 -2.10 16.30 9.74
N PHE A 238 -3.09 16.97 10.31
CA PHE A 238 -4.50 16.86 9.91
C PHE A 238 -4.73 17.31 8.47
N LYS A 239 -3.98 18.29 7.96
CA LYS A 239 -4.04 18.73 6.57
C LYS A 239 -3.59 17.59 5.64
N ALA A 240 -2.45 16.96 5.94
CA ALA A 240 -1.94 15.85 5.16
C ALA A 240 -2.88 14.63 5.23
N LEU A 241 -3.51 14.38 6.38
CA LEU A 241 -4.55 13.35 6.54
C LEU A 241 -5.76 13.64 5.65
N ALA A 242 -6.28 14.86 5.67
CA ALA A 242 -7.42 15.28 4.84
C ALA A 242 -7.11 15.12 3.34
N THR A 243 -5.93 15.56 2.90
CA THR A 243 -5.47 15.41 1.52
C THR A 243 -5.41 13.92 1.11
N GLN A 244 -4.83 13.06 1.95
CA GLN A 244 -4.72 11.63 1.70
C GLN A 244 -6.10 10.96 1.56
N TYR A 245 -7.01 11.22 2.49
CA TYR A 245 -8.35 10.60 2.45
C TYR A 245 -9.23 11.17 1.35
N SER A 246 -9.06 12.45 1.00
CA SER A 246 -9.68 13.04 -0.19
C SER A 246 -9.18 12.39 -1.48
N ARG A 247 -7.88 12.13 -1.58
CA ARG A 247 -7.29 11.39 -2.71
C ARG A 247 -7.88 9.98 -2.79
N TYR A 248 -7.91 9.25 -1.69
CA TYR A 248 -8.48 7.89 -1.66
C TYR A 248 -9.96 7.85 -2.05
N GLY A 249 -10.78 8.82 -1.59
CA GLY A 249 -12.18 8.90 -1.96
C GLY A 249 -12.37 9.14 -3.47
N ARG A 250 -11.66 10.12 -4.04
CA ARG A 250 -11.72 10.42 -5.49
C ARG A 250 -11.33 9.22 -6.36
N TRP A 251 -10.22 8.57 -6.05
CA TRP A 251 -9.75 7.43 -6.83
C TRP A 251 -10.62 6.20 -6.65
N LYS A 252 -11.20 6.00 -5.46
CA LYS A 252 -12.20 4.93 -5.26
C LYS A 252 -13.46 5.17 -6.08
N ALA A 253 -13.94 6.41 -6.18
CA ALA A 253 -15.06 6.74 -7.05
C ALA A 253 -14.78 6.42 -8.52
N ARG A 254 -13.55 6.71 -9.01
CA ARG A 254 -13.14 6.35 -10.38
C ARG A 254 -13.13 4.83 -10.57
N MET A 255 -12.50 4.10 -9.66
CA MET A 255 -12.48 2.64 -9.70
C MET A 255 -13.90 2.03 -9.67
N VAL A 256 -14.83 2.59 -8.90
CA VAL A 256 -16.22 2.11 -8.84
C VAL A 256 -16.96 2.33 -10.17
N LYS A 257 -16.64 3.38 -10.92
CA LYS A 257 -17.19 3.58 -12.27
C LYS A 257 -16.73 2.49 -13.25
N GLU A 258 -15.47 2.06 -13.14
CA GLU A 258 -14.92 0.99 -13.97
C GLU A 258 -15.38 -0.41 -13.46
N HIS A 259 -15.44 -0.56 -12.13
CA HIS A 259 -15.78 -1.81 -11.44
C HIS A 259 -16.86 -1.59 -10.36
N PRO A 260 -18.15 -1.46 -10.69
CA PRO A 260 -19.22 -1.16 -9.72
C PRO A 260 -19.30 -2.16 -8.55
N ARG A 261 -19.05 -3.45 -8.82
CA ARG A 261 -19.04 -4.52 -7.81
C ARG A 261 -17.84 -4.48 -6.87
N SER A 262 -16.86 -3.59 -7.09
CA SER A 262 -15.70 -3.41 -6.20
C SER A 262 -16.04 -2.65 -4.92
N LEU A 263 -17.22 -2.02 -4.85
CA LEU A 263 -17.66 -1.26 -3.69
C LEU A 263 -18.07 -2.19 -2.54
N ARG A 264 -17.51 -1.96 -1.37
CA ARG A 264 -17.82 -2.70 -0.14
C ARG A 264 -18.76 -1.89 0.74
N LEU A 265 -19.62 -2.58 1.52
CA LEU A 265 -20.60 -1.93 2.42
C LEU A 265 -19.91 -0.95 3.39
N ARG A 266 -18.74 -1.32 3.96
CA ARG A 266 -17.95 -0.43 4.81
C ARG A 266 -17.60 0.92 4.17
N GLN A 267 -17.43 0.92 2.85
CA GLN A 267 -17.09 2.11 2.08
C GLN A 267 -18.28 3.02 1.78
N MET A 268 -19.51 2.53 2.03
CA MET A 268 -20.74 3.33 1.88
C MET A 268 -21.06 4.17 3.11
N VAL A 269 -20.54 3.80 4.28
CA VAL A 269 -20.88 4.46 5.57
C VAL A 269 -20.51 5.93 5.56
N ALA A 270 -19.29 6.27 5.15
CA ALA A 270 -18.82 7.65 5.16
C ALA A 270 -19.55 8.55 4.13
N PRO A 271 -19.76 8.14 2.86
CA PRO A 271 -20.59 8.91 1.91
C PRO A 271 -22.04 9.06 2.39
N ALA A 272 -22.65 8.00 2.93
CA ALA A 272 -24.01 8.06 3.45
C ALA A 272 -24.13 9.05 4.60
N PHE A 273 -23.17 9.04 5.54
CA PHE A 273 -23.10 10.03 6.63
C PHE A 273 -23.02 11.46 6.07
N VAL A 274 -22.12 11.72 5.12
CA VAL A 274 -21.97 13.06 4.52
C VAL A 274 -23.25 13.50 3.82
N VAL A 275 -23.88 12.63 3.00
CA VAL A 275 -25.17 12.94 2.33
C VAL A 275 -26.23 13.24 3.36
N SER A 276 -26.40 12.40 4.39
CA SER A 276 -27.41 12.61 5.44
C SER A 276 -27.25 13.94 6.16
N VAL A 277 -26.01 14.27 6.56
CA VAL A 277 -25.70 15.54 7.23
C VAL A 277 -26.01 16.73 6.32
N LEU A 278 -25.54 16.73 5.07
CA LEU A 278 -25.76 17.84 4.14
C LEU A 278 -27.24 18.01 3.79
N THR A 279 -27.96 16.92 3.53
CA THR A 279 -29.40 16.97 3.19
C THR A 279 -30.22 17.46 4.37
N LEU A 280 -30.00 16.92 5.58
CA LEU A 280 -30.75 17.32 6.78
C LEU A 280 -30.42 18.75 7.19
N ALA A 281 -29.15 19.16 7.09
CA ALA A 281 -28.76 20.55 7.33
C ALA A 281 -29.44 21.52 6.33
N ALA A 282 -29.45 21.19 5.04
CA ALA A 282 -30.15 21.99 4.05
C ALA A 282 -31.65 22.06 4.33
N LEU A 283 -32.32 20.93 4.56
CA LEU A 283 -33.75 20.87 4.86
C LEU A 283 -34.12 21.64 6.14
N SER A 284 -33.24 21.72 7.13
CA SER A 284 -33.51 22.44 8.38
C SER A 284 -33.69 23.94 8.21
N CYS A 285 -33.29 24.52 7.07
CA CYS A 285 -33.48 25.93 6.79
C CYS A 285 -34.98 26.32 6.65
N TRP A 286 -35.84 25.37 6.28
CA TRP A 286 -37.28 25.60 6.08
C TRP A 286 -38.19 24.52 6.71
N TRP A 287 -37.65 23.42 7.16
CA TRP A 287 -38.40 22.32 7.79
C TRP A 287 -37.77 21.93 9.15
N ARG A 288 -38.29 22.53 10.24
CA ARG A 288 -37.75 22.32 11.60
C ARG A 288 -37.56 20.87 12.04
N PRO A 289 -38.45 19.90 11.71
CA PRO A 289 -38.20 18.50 12.09
C PRO A 289 -36.89 17.91 11.51
N ALA A 290 -36.33 18.48 10.44
CA ALA A 290 -35.03 18.07 9.91
C ALA A 290 -33.88 18.30 10.92
N LEU A 291 -34.00 19.28 11.85
CA LEU A 291 -33.04 19.46 12.94
C LEU A 291 -33.00 18.27 13.90
N LEU A 292 -34.16 17.66 14.18
CA LEU A 292 -34.20 16.41 14.97
C LEU A 292 -33.51 15.27 14.22
N GLY A 293 -33.78 15.13 12.93
CA GLY A 293 -33.09 14.16 12.07
C GLY A 293 -31.59 14.38 12.05
N LEU A 294 -31.12 15.62 11.90
CA LEU A 294 -29.71 15.98 11.96
C LEU A 294 -29.08 15.61 13.31
N GLY A 295 -29.78 15.92 14.40
CA GLY A 295 -29.37 15.53 15.76
C GLY A 295 -29.25 14.01 15.90
N LEU A 296 -30.22 13.24 15.38
CA LEU A 296 -30.20 11.77 15.41
C LEU A 296 -29.05 11.14 14.60
N VAL A 297 -28.49 11.85 13.62
CA VAL A 297 -27.31 11.41 12.86
C VAL A 297 -26.03 11.87 13.54
N VAL A 298 -25.91 13.13 13.90
CA VAL A 298 -24.65 13.74 14.36
C VAL A 298 -24.33 13.36 15.82
N VAL A 299 -25.34 13.36 16.71
CA VAL A 299 -25.10 13.10 18.14
C VAL A 299 -24.57 11.68 18.39
N PRO A 300 -25.18 10.61 17.85
CA PRO A 300 -24.64 9.25 18.02
C PRO A 300 -23.24 9.09 17.36
N TYR A 301 -23.02 9.72 16.21
CA TYR A 301 -21.73 9.70 15.56
C TYR A 301 -20.63 10.32 16.43
N VAL A 302 -20.87 11.51 16.97
CA VAL A 302 -19.92 12.20 17.87
C VAL A 302 -19.72 11.39 19.16
N ALA A 303 -20.80 10.86 19.74
CA ALA A 303 -20.73 10.03 20.93
C ALA A 303 -19.84 8.79 20.71
N LEU A 304 -20.00 8.09 19.58
CA LEU A 304 -19.14 6.95 19.21
C LEU A 304 -17.69 7.38 18.96
N ALA A 305 -17.48 8.50 18.27
CA ALA A 305 -16.13 9.03 18.02
C ALA A 305 -15.42 9.36 19.35
N VAL A 306 -16.10 10.02 20.28
CA VAL A 306 -15.57 10.32 21.61
C VAL A 306 -15.33 9.05 22.42
N PHE A 307 -16.26 8.09 22.40
CA PHE A 307 -16.12 6.81 23.09
C PHE A 307 -14.87 6.05 22.63
N PHE A 308 -14.69 5.86 21.30
CA PHE A 308 -13.53 5.16 20.79
C PHE A 308 -12.23 5.95 20.97
N ALA A 309 -12.28 7.28 20.82
CA ALA A 309 -11.13 8.14 21.09
C ALA A 309 -10.69 8.06 22.56
N PHE A 310 -11.64 8.04 23.49
CA PHE A 310 -11.34 7.86 24.92
C PHE A 310 -10.67 6.51 25.20
N ARG A 311 -11.20 5.42 24.62
CA ARG A 311 -10.58 4.09 24.76
C ARG A 311 -9.16 4.05 24.22
N LEU A 312 -8.91 4.68 23.06
CA LEU A 312 -7.58 4.75 22.45
C LEU A 312 -6.62 5.60 23.28
N ALA A 313 -7.03 6.81 23.70
CA ALA A 313 -6.23 7.70 24.53
C ALA A 313 -5.88 7.07 25.90
N ARG A 314 -6.85 6.34 26.49
CA ARG A 314 -6.62 5.59 27.75
C ARG A 314 -5.61 4.44 27.54
N ARG A 315 -5.72 3.69 26.42
CA ARG A 315 -4.74 2.62 26.08
C ARG A 315 -3.35 3.18 25.83
N ALA A 316 -3.26 4.33 25.18
CA ALA A 316 -2.01 5.05 24.95
C ALA A 316 -1.46 5.71 26.22
N ARG A 317 -2.20 5.68 27.34
CA ARG A 317 -1.89 6.38 28.61
C ARG A 317 -1.70 7.89 28.44
N GLU A 318 -2.43 8.49 27.49
CA GLU A 318 -2.32 9.91 27.16
C GLU A 318 -3.70 10.47 26.77
N LEU A 319 -4.48 10.87 27.81
CA LEU A 319 -5.83 11.42 27.63
C LEU A 319 -5.85 12.74 26.86
N SER A 320 -4.75 13.47 26.83
CA SER A 320 -4.59 14.71 26.05
C SER A 320 -4.74 14.51 24.54
N LEU A 321 -4.62 13.27 24.05
CA LEU A 321 -4.84 12.92 22.63
C LEU A 321 -6.33 12.83 22.26
N LEU A 322 -7.25 12.75 23.21
CA LEU A 322 -8.68 12.52 22.95
C LEU A 322 -9.27 13.49 21.92
N PRO A 323 -9.16 14.83 22.05
CA PRO A 323 -9.73 15.75 21.07
C PRO A 323 -9.11 15.57 19.67
N ALA A 324 -7.81 15.29 19.61
CA ALA A 324 -7.07 15.10 18.38
C ALA A 324 -7.47 13.80 17.65
N ILE A 325 -7.78 12.71 18.39
CA ILE A 325 -8.27 11.46 17.83
C ILE A 325 -9.68 11.63 17.28
N VAL A 326 -10.57 12.34 18.01
CA VAL A 326 -11.93 12.67 17.53
C VAL A 326 -11.83 13.43 16.22
N LEU A 327 -10.99 14.48 16.16
CA LEU A 327 -10.76 15.26 14.95
C LEU A 327 -10.23 14.40 13.80
N ALA A 328 -9.30 13.48 14.06
CA ALA A 328 -8.79 12.56 13.05
C ALA A 328 -9.91 11.68 12.47
N PHE A 329 -10.79 11.10 13.30
CA PHE A 329 -11.93 10.32 12.82
C PHE A 329 -12.87 11.16 11.94
N MET A 330 -13.20 12.39 12.38
CA MET A 330 -14.05 13.29 11.61
C MET A 330 -13.43 13.61 10.24
N ILE A 331 -12.14 13.92 10.18
CA ILE A 331 -11.42 14.19 8.93
C ILE A 331 -11.45 12.98 8.02
N ILE A 332 -11.14 11.78 8.51
CA ILE A 332 -11.16 10.54 7.74
C ILE A 332 -12.51 10.36 7.04
N HIS A 333 -13.60 10.43 7.79
CA HIS A 333 -14.93 10.15 7.26
C HIS A 333 -15.44 11.25 6.34
N THR A 334 -15.27 12.54 6.73
CA THR A 334 -15.77 13.64 5.92
C THR A 334 -14.95 13.85 4.64
N ALA A 335 -13.62 13.82 4.73
CA ALA A 335 -12.76 14.01 3.57
C ALA A 335 -12.94 12.87 2.55
N TRP A 336 -12.97 11.62 3.03
CA TRP A 336 -13.17 10.46 2.16
C TRP A 336 -14.58 10.46 1.56
N GLY A 337 -15.63 10.62 2.39
CA GLY A 337 -17.02 10.59 1.96
C GLY A 337 -17.37 11.68 0.95
N ALA A 338 -17.01 12.93 1.25
CA ALA A 338 -17.27 14.08 0.37
C ALA A 338 -16.52 13.95 -0.97
N SER A 339 -15.25 13.52 -0.93
CA SER A 339 -14.44 13.36 -2.12
C SER A 339 -14.89 12.18 -2.99
N PHE A 340 -15.38 11.10 -2.39
CA PHE A 340 -15.99 9.99 -3.10
C PHE A 340 -17.25 10.44 -3.85
N LEU A 341 -18.17 11.14 -3.18
CA LEU A 341 -19.38 11.69 -3.79
C LEU A 341 -19.06 12.65 -4.94
N ALA A 342 -18.15 13.60 -4.70
CA ALA A 342 -17.70 14.53 -5.72
C ALA A 342 -17.05 13.80 -6.93
N GLY A 343 -16.31 12.72 -6.68
CA GLY A 343 -15.72 11.88 -7.71
C GLY A 343 -16.74 11.10 -8.52
N LEU A 344 -17.88 10.72 -7.94
CA LEU A 344 -18.97 10.07 -8.67
C LEU A 344 -19.67 11.04 -9.65
N ILE A 345 -19.82 12.32 -9.27
CA ILE A 345 -20.48 13.33 -10.08
C ILE A 345 -19.59 13.84 -11.22
N ARG A 346 -18.28 13.99 -10.96
CA ARG A 346 -17.34 14.51 -11.97
C ARG A 346 -17.04 13.47 -13.03
N SER A 347 -17.16 13.86 -14.31
CA SER A 347 -16.61 13.05 -15.42
C SER A 347 -15.10 12.87 -15.28
N PRO A 348 -14.53 11.74 -15.73
CA PRO A 348 -13.10 11.56 -15.71
C PRO A 348 -12.44 12.57 -16.67
N ARG A 349 -11.98 13.69 -16.16
CA ARG A 349 -10.96 14.49 -16.87
C ARG A 349 -9.66 13.73 -16.73
N GLY A 350 -9.00 13.48 -17.86
CA GLY A 350 -7.65 12.90 -17.87
C GLY A 350 -6.78 13.70 -16.89
N GLY A 351 -6.37 13.07 -15.82
CA GLY A 351 -5.49 13.68 -14.82
C GLY A 351 -4.11 13.83 -15.44
N THR A 352 -3.64 15.06 -15.59
CA THR A 352 -2.23 15.36 -15.70
C THR A 352 -1.53 14.85 -14.44
N PRO A 353 -0.33 14.23 -14.53
CA PRO A 353 0.46 13.83 -13.37
C PRO A 353 1.07 15.09 -12.74
N GLN A 354 0.36 15.70 -11.80
CA GLN A 354 0.91 16.72 -10.88
C GLN A 354 -0.03 16.80 -9.66
N GLU A 355 0.42 16.20 -8.58
CA GLU A 355 0.34 16.56 -7.16
C GLU A 355 0.53 15.31 -6.28
#